data_1066b312e82772bf525997487d81504d
#
_entry.id   1066b312e82772bf525997487d81504d
#
_cell.length_a   1.000
_cell.length_b   1.000
_cell.length_c   1.000
_cell.angle_alpha   90.00
_cell.angle_beta   90.00
_cell.angle_gamma   90.00
#
_symmetry.space_group_name_H-M   'P 1'
#
loop_
_entity.id
_entity.type
_entity.pdbx_description
1 polymer ?
#
loop_
_entity_poly.entity_id
_entity_poly.type
_entity_poly.pdbx_seq_one_letter_code
_entity_poly.pdbx_strand_id
1 'polypeptide(L)'
;GYRRMLSEARILLRIKDAGLPVPAVWDVDLENGRIVMERMNGRPLIDILRDDSVPDESKHLALENSGAAVRMLHRMAVTHGDLSTNNILIDESYDAYLIDFGLSAVEYEVERFGIDLHVMDEILGASHPNITDGIEIFLSGYLNCDQLMGALTELSGGMPPLAGEVMKRLEDVRSRVRYHG
;
A
#
# COMPACT_ATOMS: atom_id res chain seq x y z
N GLY A 1 -15.70 14.65 4.75
CA GLY A 1 -16.45 15.10 5.88
C GLY A 1 -16.05 14.44 7.19
N TYR A 2 -16.76 14.76 8.21
CA TYR A 2 -16.56 14.29 9.59
C TYR A 2 -16.45 12.76 9.72
N ARG A 3 -17.36 12.01 9.08
CA ARG A 3 -17.38 10.54 9.13
C ARG A 3 -16.15 9.93 8.48
N ARG A 4 -15.69 10.51 7.37
CA ARG A 4 -14.51 10.04 6.65
C ARG A 4 -13.25 10.25 7.48
N MET A 5 -13.12 11.39 8.14
CA MET A 5 -12.00 11.71 9.02
C MET A 5 -11.93 10.74 10.21
N LEU A 6 -13.07 10.44 10.85
CA LEU A 6 -13.14 9.46 11.94
C LEU A 6 -12.76 8.05 11.45
N SER A 7 -13.23 7.65 10.28
CA SER A 7 -12.90 6.36 9.67
C SER A 7 -11.40 6.26 9.41
N GLU A 8 -10.80 7.29 8.83
CA GLU A 8 -9.36 7.37 8.60
C GLU A 8 -8.57 7.23 9.90
N ALA A 9 -8.94 8.00 10.92
CA ALA A 9 -8.27 7.97 12.22
C ALA A 9 -8.37 6.58 12.87
N ARG A 10 -9.53 5.96 12.84
CA ARG A 10 -9.75 4.60 13.39
C ARG A 10 -8.93 3.54 12.67
N ILE A 11 -8.88 3.61 11.36
CA ILE A 11 -8.05 2.70 10.55
C ILE A 11 -6.58 2.87 10.90
N LEU A 12 -6.08 4.11 10.91
CA LEU A 12 -4.68 4.39 11.24
C LEU A 12 -4.30 3.91 12.63
N LEU A 13 -5.13 4.14 13.63
CA LEU A 13 -4.89 3.66 15.00
C LEU A 13 -4.80 2.14 15.04
N ARG A 14 -5.72 1.45 14.37
CA ARG A 14 -5.77 -0.01 14.35
C ARG A 14 -4.54 -0.63 13.66
N ILE A 15 -4.17 -0.12 12.48
CA ILE A 15 -3.06 -0.67 11.74
C ILE A 15 -1.71 -0.31 12.36
N LYS A 16 -1.59 0.87 12.99
CA LYS A 16 -0.38 1.25 13.74
C LYS A 16 -0.19 0.34 14.95
N ASP A 17 -1.25 0.06 15.68
CA ASP A 17 -1.25 -0.87 16.83
C ASP A 17 -0.81 -2.29 16.42
N ALA A 18 -1.16 -2.70 15.21
CA ALA A 18 -0.74 -3.97 14.63
C ALA A 18 0.72 -3.97 14.15
N GLY A 19 1.44 -2.85 14.26
CA GLY A 19 2.85 -2.73 13.90
C GLY A 19 3.12 -2.40 12.44
N LEU A 20 2.12 -1.93 11.69
CA LEU A 20 2.32 -1.55 10.29
C LEU A 20 3.19 -0.29 10.16
N PRO A 21 3.94 -0.16 9.05
CA PRO A 21 4.77 1.01 8.78
C PRO A 21 3.92 2.19 8.28
N VAL A 22 3.22 2.84 9.20
CA VAL A 22 2.31 3.95 8.95
C VAL A 22 2.49 5.04 10.01
N PRO A 23 2.01 6.29 9.77
CA PRO A 23 2.11 7.35 10.76
C PRO A 23 1.29 7.06 12.01
N ALA A 24 1.82 7.45 13.17
CA ALA A 24 1.05 7.46 14.42
C ALA A 24 0.05 8.63 14.40
N VAL A 25 -1.15 8.40 14.92
CA VAL A 25 -2.13 9.46 15.13
C VAL A 25 -1.95 10.01 16.55
N TRP A 26 -1.65 11.30 16.66
CA TRP A 26 -1.42 11.96 17.96
C TRP A 26 -2.66 12.62 18.52
N ASP A 27 -3.53 13.14 17.64
CA ASP A 27 -4.76 13.80 18.05
C ASP A 27 -5.78 13.84 16.92
N VAL A 28 -7.06 13.90 17.27
CA VAL A 28 -8.16 14.06 16.32
C VAL A 28 -9.02 15.23 16.80
N ASP A 29 -8.94 16.35 16.09
CA ASP A 29 -9.71 17.56 16.38
C ASP A 29 -11.00 17.55 15.55
N LEU A 30 -12.08 17.09 16.18
CA LEU A 30 -13.38 16.96 15.51
C LEU A 30 -14.02 18.30 15.19
N GLU A 31 -13.76 19.32 16.00
CA GLU A 31 -14.36 20.65 15.82
C GLU A 31 -13.81 21.35 14.58
N ASN A 32 -12.49 21.21 14.36
CA ASN A 32 -11.81 21.85 13.24
C ASN A 32 -11.55 20.92 12.07
N GLY A 33 -12.00 19.66 12.17
CA GLY A 33 -11.83 18.67 11.10
C GLY A 33 -10.38 18.35 10.78
N ARG A 34 -9.53 18.17 11.80
CA ARG A 34 -8.09 17.91 11.64
C ARG A 34 -7.66 16.62 12.33
N ILE A 35 -6.76 15.92 11.70
CA ILE A 35 -6.02 14.81 12.31
C ILE A 35 -4.57 15.26 12.47
N VAL A 36 -4.06 15.21 13.69
CA VAL A 36 -2.65 15.47 13.98
C VAL A 36 -1.94 14.14 14.02
N MET A 37 -0.96 13.96 13.13
CA MET A 37 -0.26 12.69 13.01
C MET A 37 1.24 12.89 12.90
N GLU A 38 1.97 11.81 13.12
CA GLU A 38 3.41 11.74 12.98
C GLU A 38 3.82 12.18 11.57
N ARG A 39 4.86 13.02 11.51
CA ARG A 39 5.50 13.34 10.25
C ARG A 39 6.54 12.25 9.95
N MET A 40 6.29 11.48 8.91
CA MET A 40 7.23 10.45 8.47
C MET A 40 8.44 11.06 7.79
N ASN A 41 9.63 10.59 8.15
CA ASN A 41 10.87 10.95 7.47
C ASN A 41 11.10 9.97 6.32
N GLY A 42 11.53 10.52 5.18
CA GLY A 42 11.80 9.72 4.00
C GLY A 42 11.57 10.50 2.73
N ARG A 43 11.94 9.89 1.61
CA ARG A 43 11.68 10.44 0.28
C ARG A 43 10.53 9.67 -0.36
N PRO A 44 9.63 10.33 -1.10
CA PRO A 44 8.63 9.60 -1.88
C PRO A 44 9.28 8.58 -2.82
N LEU A 45 8.65 7.42 -2.95
CA LEU A 45 9.13 6.37 -3.86
C LEU A 45 9.36 6.89 -5.28
N ILE A 46 8.49 7.79 -5.75
CA ILE A 46 8.64 8.44 -7.07
C ILE A 46 10.02 9.10 -7.22
N ASP A 47 10.51 9.77 -6.20
CA ASP A 47 11.82 10.45 -6.24
C ASP A 47 12.97 9.45 -6.25
N ILE A 48 12.85 8.35 -5.51
CA ILE A 48 13.84 7.26 -5.52
C ILE A 48 13.92 6.61 -6.91
N LEU A 49 12.78 6.31 -7.52
CA LEU A 49 12.72 5.64 -8.83
C LEU A 49 13.24 6.52 -9.97
N ARG A 50 13.11 7.85 -9.83
CA ARG A 50 13.56 8.82 -10.84
C ARG A 50 14.99 9.33 -10.63
N ASP A 51 15.60 9.01 -9.50
CA ASP A 51 16.94 9.49 -9.16
C ASP A 51 18.00 8.55 -9.77
N ASP A 52 18.68 9.03 -10.80
CA ASP A 52 19.73 8.27 -11.50
C ASP A 52 20.93 7.95 -10.61
N SER A 53 21.12 8.69 -9.51
CA SER A 53 22.19 8.42 -8.54
C SER A 53 21.89 7.26 -7.61
N VAL A 54 20.63 6.80 -7.53
CA VAL A 54 20.25 5.64 -6.72
C VAL A 54 20.52 4.37 -7.53
N PRO A 55 21.29 3.41 -6.99
CA PRO A 55 21.56 2.15 -7.68
C PRO A 55 20.29 1.34 -7.95
N ASP A 56 20.27 0.57 -9.03
CA ASP A 56 19.13 -0.27 -9.39
C ASP A 56 18.77 -1.26 -8.28
N GLU A 57 19.76 -1.87 -7.61
CA GLU A 57 19.52 -2.76 -6.47
C GLU A 57 18.73 -2.09 -5.35
N SER A 58 19.03 -0.82 -5.08
CA SER A 58 18.33 -0.04 -4.06
C SER A 58 16.91 0.30 -4.47
N LYS A 59 16.69 0.61 -5.76
CA LYS A 59 15.35 0.81 -6.32
C LYS A 59 14.52 -0.46 -6.23
N HIS A 60 15.11 -1.62 -6.54
CA HIS A 60 14.45 -2.92 -6.41
C HIS A 60 14.07 -3.21 -4.95
N LEU A 61 14.98 -2.95 -4.01
CA LEU A 61 14.69 -3.14 -2.59
C LEU A 61 13.54 -2.24 -2.12
N ALA A 62 13.54 -0.97 -2.55
CA ALA A 62 12.45 -0.05 -2.23
C ALA A 62 11.09 -0.54 -2.78
N LEU A 63 11.08 -1.09 -4.00
CA LEU A 63 9.85 -1.66 -4.60
C LEU A 63 9.39 -2.93 -3.87
N GLU A 64 10.29 -3.84 -3.52
CA GLU A 64 9.96 -5.03 -2.75
C GLU A 64 9.38 -4.66 -1.38
N ASN A 65 10.03 -3.74 -0.67
CA ASN A 65 9.55 -3.29 0.63
C ASN A 65 8.21 -2.57 0.54
N SER A 66 7.98 -1.84 -0.55
CA SER A 66 6.68 -1.22 -0.83
C SER A 66 5.58 -2.25 -1.01
N GLY A 67 5.85 -3.31 -1.76
CA GLY A 67 4.92 -4.43 -1.94
C GLY A 67 4.61 -5.12 -0.61
N ALA A 68 5.62 -5.37 0.20
CA ALA A 68 5.45 -5.96 1.53
C ALA A 68 4.58 -5.07 2.45
N ALA A 69 4.80 -3.76 2.45
CA ALA A 69 4.01 -2.82 3.24
C ALA A 69 2.53 -2.83 2.82
N VAL A 70 2.26 -2.88 1.52
CA VAL A 70 0.88 -2.98 1.01
C VAL A 70 0.24 -4.32 1.41
N ARG A 71 0.99 -5.42 1.37
CA ARG A 71 0.46 -6.71 1.84
C ARG A 71 0.14 -6.69 3.33
N MET A 72 0.99 -6.09 4.15
CA MET A 72 0.70 -5.94 5.59
C MET A 72 -0.63 -5.21 5.81
N LEU A 73 -0.91 -4.17 5.02
CA LEU A 73 -2.18 -3.46 5.06
C LEU A 73 -3.36 -4.37 4.66
N HIS A 74 -3.23 -5.07 3.54
CA HIS A 74 -4.27 -5.98 3.04
C HIS A 74 -4.55 -7.14 4.01
N ARG A 75 -3.53 -7.63 4.72
CA ARG A 75 -3.70 -8.64 5.78
C ARG A 75 -4.57 -8.17 6.94
N MET A 76 -4.72 -6.87 7.12
CA MET A 76 -5.62 -6.25 8.11
C MET A 76 -7.00 -5.96 7.54
N ALA A 77 -7.32 -6.48 6.35
CA ALA A 77 -8.55 -6.21 5.61
C ALA A 77 -8.78 -4.71 5.35
N VAL A 78 -7.69 -3.99 5.05
CA VAL A 78 -7.72 -2.56 4.70
C VAL A 78 -7.19 -2.37 3.30
N THR A 79 -7.96 -1.67 2.46
CA THR A 79 -7.48 -1.15 1.18
C THR A 79 -7.00 0.28 1.37
N HIS A 80 -5.98 0.67 0.63
CA HIS A 80 -5.45 2.03 0.69
C HIS A 80 -6.35 3.03 -0.05
N GLY A 81 -6.76 2.68 -1.25
CA GLY A 81 -7.67 3.46 -2.09
C GLY A 81 -7.00 4.53 -2.94
N ASP A 82 -5.75 4.87 -2.66
CA ASP A 82 -5.00 5.91 -3.40
C ASP A 82 -3.51 5.55 -3.49
N LEU A 83 -3.21 4.30 -3.79
CA LEU A 83 -1.83 3.83 -3.93
C LEU A 83 -1.15 4.54 -5.09
N SER A 84 0.02 5.09 -4.82
CA SER A 84 0.88 5.71 -5.83
C SER A 84 2.31 5.77 -5.31
N THR A 85 3.24 6.04 -6.22
CA THR A 85 4.64 6.26 -5.85
C THR A 85 4.85 7.58 -5.08
N ASN A 86 3.83 8.42 -4.98
CA ASN A 86 3.81 9.61 -4.13
C ASN A 86 3.41 9.31 -2.67
N ASN A 87 2.64 8.24 -2.45
CA ASN A 87 2.05 7.90 -1.15
C ASN A 87 2.79 6.78 -0.43
N ILE A 88 4.02 6.51 -0.84
CA ILE A 88 4.96 5.60 -0.18
C ILE A 88 6.24 6.39 0.07
N LEU A 89 6.67 6.46 1.33
CA LEU A 89 7.94 7.08 1.70
C LEU A 89 8.99 6.01 1.91
N ILE A 90 10.20 6.30 1.46
CA ILE A 90 11.35 5.40 1.55
C ILE A 90 12.40 6.05 2.44
N ASP A 91 12.82 5.35 3.49
CA ASP A 91 13.85 5.84 4.40
C ASP A 91 15.28 5.53 3.89
N GLU A 92 16.28 5.87 4.70
CA GLU A 92 17.69 5.67 4.35
C GLU A 92 18.07 4.18 4.19
N SER A 93 17.32 3.28 4.83
CA SER A 93 17.52 1.83 4.72
C SER A 93 16.68 1.20 3.59
N TYR A 94 15.99 2.02 2.80
CA TYR A 94 15.03 1.61 1.77
C TYR A 94 13.81 0.88 2.31
N ASP A 95 13.51 1.04 3.58
CA ASP A 95 12.25 0.59 4.16
C ASP A 95 11.10 1.51 3.71
N ALA A 96 9.92 0.93 3.52
CA ALA A 96 8.77 1.62 2.98
C ALA A 96 7.73 1.93 4.07
N TYR A 97 7.15 3.12 3.99
CA TYR A 97 6.09 3.60 4.88
C TYR A 97 4.92 4.10 4.05
N LEU A 98 3.72 3.61 4.34
CA LEU A 98 2.51 4.05 3.66
C LEU A 98 1.98 5.33 4.30
N ILE A 99 1.56 6.27 3.48
CA ILE A 99 0.96 7.54 3.91
C ILE A 99 -0.31 7.84 3.12
N ASP A 100 -1.07 8.82 3.57
CA ASP A 100 -2.29 9.32 2.94
C ASP A 100 -3.41 8.27 2.87
N PHE A 101 -4.07 8.07 4.01
CA PHE A 101 -5.13 7.08 4.18
C PHE A 101 -6.54 7.67 4.00
N GLY A 102 -6.66 8.84 3.36
CA GLY A 102 -7.94 9.52 3.19
C GLY A 102 -9.00 8.75 2.41
N LEU A 103 -8.58 7.79 1.57
CA LEU A 103 -9.47 6.92 0.79
C LEU A 103 -9.45 5.46 1.26
N SER A 104 -8.79 5.19 2.39
CA SER A 104 -8.72 3.84 2.95
C SER A 104 -10.07 3.34 3.46
N ALA A 105 -10.24 2.03 3.40
CA ALA A 105 -11.48 1.39 3.82
C ALA A 105 -11.21 -0.02 4.35
N VAL A 106 -12.06 -0.47 5.27
CA VAL A 106 -12.10 -1.87 5.69
C VAL A 106 -12.90 -2.66 4.65
N GLU A 107 -12.27 -3.67 4.06
CA GLU A 107 -12.84 -4.45 2.96
C GLU A 107 -12.55 -5.93 3.15
N TYR A 108 -13.43 -6.78 2.63
CA TYR A 108 -13.25 -8.22 2.63
C TYR A 108 -13.39 -8.83 1.23
N GLU A 109 -13.95 -8.09 0.27
CA GLU A 109 -14.08 -8.53 -1.12
C GLU A 109 -12.72 -8.47 -1.83
N VAL A 110 -12.29 -9.59 -2.39
CA VAL A 110 -10.98 -9.72 -3.04
C VAL A 110 -10.78 -8.72 -4.18
N GLU A 111 -11.84 -8.35 -4.89
CA GLU A 111 -11.75 -7.39 -5.99
C GLU A 111 -11.23 -6.02 -5.56
N ARG A 112 -11.59 -5.56 -4.37
CA ARG A 112 -11.15 -4.26 -3.83
C ARG A 112 -9.63 -4.22 -3.65
N PHE A 113 -9.06 -5.32 -3.20
CA PHE A 113 -7.60 -5.46 -3.05
C PHE A 113 -6.90 -5.56 -4.41
N GLY A 114 -7.53 -6.25 -5.36
CA GLY A 114 -7.04 -6.30 -6.75
C GLY A 114 -6.99 -4.93 -7.41
N ILE A 115 -7.96 -4.06 -7.14
CA ILE A 115 -7.99 -2.69 -7.64
C ILE A 115 -6.83 -1.87 -7.07
N ASP A 116 -6.53 -2.01 -5.77
CA ASP A 116 -5.35 -1.35 -5.16
C ASP A 116 -4.07 -1.71 -5.92
N LEU A 117 -3.85 -2.98 -6.20
CA LEU A 117 -2.67 -3.43 -6.93
C LEU A 117 -2.69 -2.99 -8.40
N HIS A 118 -3.85 -2.95 -9.03
CA HIS A 118 -3.99 -2.50 -10.41
C HIS A 118 -3.61 -1.03 -10.58
N VAL A 119 -4.00 -0.18 -9.64
CA VAL A 119 -3.62 1.24 -9.63
C VAL A 119 -2.09 1.38 -9.58
N MET A 120 -1.42 0.61 -8.71
CA MET A 120 0.04 0.62 -8.64
C MET A 120 0.69 0.11 -9.94
N ASP A 121 0.14 -0.95 -10.53
CA ASP A 121 0.60 -1.50 -11.80
C ASP A 121 0.57 -0.44 -12.92
N GLU A 122 -0.54 0.28 -13.04
CA GLU A 122 -0.66 1.35 -14.04
C GLU A 122 0.34 2.48 -13.79
N ILE A 123 0.53 2.89 -12.55
CA ILE A 123 1.47 3.95 -12.20
C ILE A 123 2.91 3.55 -12.51
N LEU A 124 3.31 2.33 -12.16
CA LEU A 124 4.66 1.84 -12.46
C LEU A 124 4.89 1.74 -13.97
N GLY A 125 3.91 1.30 -14.73
CA GLY A 125 4.01 1.22 -16.19
C GLY A 125 4.03 2.57 -16.89
N ALA A 126 3.19 3.50 -16.47
CA ALA A 126 3.03 4.80 -17.14
C ALA A 126 4.06 5.84 -16.69
N SER A 127 4.37 5.89 -15.39
CA SER A 127 5.22 6.95 -14.80
C SER A 127 6.67 6.53 -14.61
N HIS A 128 6.96 5.23 -14.62
CA HIS A 128 8.29 4.67 -14.38
C HIS A 128 8.68 3.60 -15.42
N PRO A 129 8.56 3.91 -16.73
CA PRO A 129 8.83 2.90 -17.78
C PRO A 129 10.29 2.49 -17.88
N ASN A 130 11.20 3.26 -17.28
CA ASN A 130 12.63 2.95 -17.18
C ASN A 130 12.95 1.88 -16.15
N ILE A 131 12.03 1.56 -15.25
CA ILE A 131 12.19 0.47 -14.28
C ILE A 131 11.67 -0.82 -14.91
N THR A 132 12.57 -1.67 -15.34
CA THR A 132 12.22 -2.98 -15.90
C THR A 132 11.60 -3.86 -14.81
N ASP A 133 10.48 -4.49 -15.13
CA ASP A 133 9.79 -5.41 -14.22
C ASP A 133 9.38 -4.79 -12.87
N GLY A 134 9.10 -3.48 -12.85
CA GLY A 134 8.77 -2.76 -11.60
C GLY A 134 7.61 -3.36 -10.84
N ILE A 135 6.52 -3.69 -11.54
CA ILE A 135 5.35 -4.30 -10.88
C ILE A 135 5.65 -5.72 -10.39
N GLU A 136 6.41 -6.52 -11.14
CA GLU A 136 6.79 -7.86 -10.73
C GLU A 136 7.65 -7.84 -9.46
N ILE A 137 8.56 -6.87 -9.34
CA ILE A 137 9.39 -6.68 -8.14
C ILE A 137 8.52 -6.30 -6.94
N PHE A 138 7.61 -5.35 -7.14
CA PHE A 138 6.63 -4.94 -6.13
C PHE A 138 5.78 -6.15 -5.67
N LEU A 139 5.24 -6.91 -6.61
CA LEU A 139 4.40 -8.07 -6.31
C LEU A 139 5.18 -9.22 -5.65
N SER A 140 6.47 -9.36 -5.94
CA SER A 140 7.31 -10.35 -5.22
C SER A 140 7.40 -10.01 -3.74
N GLY A 141 7.55 -8.75 -3.39
CA GLY A 141 7.51 -8.29 -2.00
C GLY A 141 6.14 -8.51 -1.35
N TYR A 142 5.08 -8.25 -2.09
CA TYR A 142 3.71 -8.49 -1.65
C TYR A 142 3.48 -9.97 -1.29
N LEU A 143 3.88 -10.89 -2.16
CA LEU A 143 3.75 -12.34 -1.93
C LEU A 143 4.66 -12.84 -0.80
N ASN A 144 5.91 -12.40 -0.78
CA ASN A 144 6.89 -12.87 0.20
C ASN A 144 6.56 -12.41 1.63
N CYS A 145 5.79 -11.35 1.79
CA CYS A 145 5.35 -10.87 3.09
C CYS A 145 4.64 -11.96 3.91
N ASP A 146 3.81 -12.77 3.27
CA ASP A 146 3.07 -13.84 3.95
C ASP A 146 4.00 -14.95 4.48
N GLN A 147 5.12 -15.20 3.81
CA GLN A 147 6.11 -16.18 4.29
C GLN A 147 6.77 -15.70 5.59
N LEU A 148 6.98 -14.41 5.73
CA LEU A 148 7.59 -13.81 6.92
C LEU A 148 6.59 -13.66 8.07
N MET A 149 5.35 -13.32 7.77
CA MET A 149 4.32 -13.04 8.78
C MET A 149 3.49 -14.27 9.18
N GLY A 150 3.52 -15.32 8.36
CA GLY A 150 2.76 -16.55 8.62
C GLY A 150 1.28 -16.45 8.26
N ALA A 151 0.47 -17.32 8.87
CA ALA A 151 -0.93 -17.46 8.58
C ALA A 151 -1.73 -16.17 8.84
N LEU A 152 -2.79 -15.96 8.04
CA LEU A 152 -3.74 -14.87 8.25
C LEU A 152 -4.51 -15.06 9.56
N THR A 153 -4.87 -13.95 10.19
CA THR A 153 -5.70 -13.93 11.40
C THR A 153 -7.13 -13.57 11.02
N GLU A 154 -8.10 -14.31 11.56
CA GLU A 154 -9.52 -13.97 11.40
C GLU A 154 -9.81 -12.65 12.13
N LEU A 155 -10.49 -11.75 11.44
CA LEU A 155 -10.88 -10.44 11.96
C LEU A 155 -12.40 -10.41 12.22
N SER A 156 -12.90 -9.34 12.83
CA SER A 156 -14.32 -9.24 13.19
C SER A 156 -15.28 -9.35 12.00
N GLY A 157 -14.87 -8.92 10.81
CA GLY A 157 -15.64 -9.00 9.58
C GLY A 157 -15.35 -10.22 8.71
N GLY A 158 -14.44 -11.11 9.15
CA GLY A 158 -14.06 -12.33 8.43
C GLY A 158 -12.55 -12.45 8.19
N MET A 159 -12.18 -13.31 7.25
CA MET A 159 -10.79 -13.50 6.84
C MET A 159 -10.42 -12.50 5.74
N PRO A 160 -9.28 -11.82 5.85
CA PRO A 160 -8.75 -11.09 4.71
C PRO A 160 -8.37 -12.06 3.58
N PRO A 161 -8.35 -11.60 2.31
CA PRO A 161 -8.04 -12.48 1.19
C PRO A 161 -6.59 -12.95 1.21
N LEU A 162 -6.34 -14.15 0.67
CA LEU A 162 -5.00 -14.68 0.45
C LEU A 162 -4.29 -13.86 -0.63
N ALA A 163 -2.98 -13.71 -0.51
CA ALA A 163 -2.18 -12.98 -1.50
C ALA A 163 -2.37 -13.53 -2.92
N GLY A 164 -2.39 -14.85 -3.07
CA GLY A 164 -2.62 -15.50 -4.37
C GLY A 164 -3.98 -15.19 -4.97
N GLU A 165 -5.03 -15.08 -4.15
CA GLU A 165 -6.36 -14.70 -4.62
C GLU A 165 -6.38 -13.26 -5.14
N VAL A 166 -5.70 -12.35 -4.45
CA VAL A 166 -5.59 -10.95 -4.87
C VAL A 166 -4.82 -10.85 -6.19
N MET A 167 -3.72 -11.59 -6.30
CA MET A 167 -2.92 -11.65 -7.54
C MET A 167 -3.73 -12.16 -8.72
N LYS A 168 -4.53 -13.19 -8.51
CA LYS A 168 -5.42 -13.72 -9.55
C LYS A 168 -6.46 -12.68 -9.97
N ARG A 169 -7.01 -11.94 -9.02
CA ARG A 169 -7.97 -10.87 -9.30
C ARG A 169 -7.32 -9.73 -10.08
N LEU A 170 -6.06 -9.40 -9.77
CA LEU A 170 -5.30 -8.43 -10.56
C LEU A 170 -5.20 -8.85 -12.03
N GLU A 171 -4.92 -10.11 -12.32
CA GLU A 171 -4.90 -10.63 -13.68
C GLU A 171 -6.26 -10.50 -14.37
N ASP A 172 -7.35 -10.79 -13.67
CA ASP A 172 -8.71 -10.62 -14.19
C ASP A 172 -9.01 -9.16 -14.54
N VAL A 173 -8.59 -8.21 -13.70
CA VAL A 173 -8.75 -6.76 -13.93
C VAL A 173 -7.95 -6.35 -15.16
N ARG A 174 -6.71 -6.79 -15.29
CA ARG A 174 -5.85 -6.52 -16.47
C ARG A 174 -6.50 -7.02 -17.76
N SER A 175 -7.07 -8.21 -17.74
CA SER A 175 -7.74 -8.79 -18.90
C SER A 175 -8.95 -7.95 -19.34
N ARG A 176 -9.76 -7.48 -18.40
CA ARG A 176 -10.90 -6.61 -18.66
C ARG A 176 -10.49 -5.29 -19.31
N VAL A 177 -9.41 -4.67 -18.83
CA VAL A 177 -8.88 -3.41 -19.37
C VAL A 177 -8.39 -3.59 -20.81
N ARG A 178 -7.73 -4.71 -21.11
CA ARG A 178 -7.26 -5.01 -22.50
C ARG A 178 -8.41 -5.16 -23.50
N TYR A 179 -9.59 -5.68 -23.06
CA TYR A 179 -10.73 -5.88 -23.94
C TYR A 179 -11.59 -4.64 -24.13
N HIS A 180 -11.48 -3.65 -23.23
CA HIS A 180 -12.29 -2.44 -23.23
C HIS A 180 -11.47 -1.16 -23.50
N GLY A 181 -10.17 -1.30 -23.66
CA GLY A 181 -9.26 -0.18 -23.93
C GLY A 181 -9.03 0.09 -25.42
#